data_2203ea520b0d2c8b0df6fa2ba6cb7d39
#
_entry.id   2203ea520b0d2c8b0df6fa2ba6cb7d39
#
_cell.length_a   1.000
_cell.length_b   1.000
_cell.length_c   1.000
_cell.angle_alpha   90.00
_cell.angle_beta   90.00
_cell.angle_gamma   90.00
#
_symmetry.space_group_name_H-M   'P 1'
#
loop_
_entity.id
_entity.type
_entity.pdbx_description
1 polymer ?
#
loop_
_entity_poly.entity_id
_entity_poly.type
_entity_poly.pdbx_seq_one_letter_code
_entity_poly.pdbx_strand_id
1 'polypeptide(L)'
;WPVDFSWKEVSSLDHQFALLRIHKHSCVFLCVCVLCSYLIVHSFGRRMLYPGSVGLLQKAMRPMLQQGQARLVEEFEGQRNKLVACDGNEIDTMFVDRRKDGGQAGKTLVICCEGNAGFYEVGCMNTPLEGGYSVLGWNHPGFGGSTGVPFPQNEANAMDVVIQFAVHKLGFQLSDIIVYAWSIGGFTASWAVMSYPEIRALVLDASFDDLLPLALKVMPDSWRPLVTHTVRQYMNLNNAEQLCKYQGPVLLIRRTKDEIITTTGPEDITSNRGNDLLLKLLQYRYPKVMTEDAIRAVRQWLAAGTQIEEDMHSGLYEATGTLFVSEENKNNDFIQRQCSPLCLSISWYAAYALLCHPRHKDALFLRVFSFDLK
;
A
#
# COMPACT_ATOMS: atom_id res chain seq x y z
N TRP A 1 13.56 -23.04 -9.86
CA TRP A 1 12.53 -23.44 -10.82
C TRP A 1 12.57 -22.52 -12.07
N PRO A 2 11.94 -22.91 -13.20
CA PRO A 2 12.01 -22.12 -14.43
C PRO A 2 11.32 -20.77 -14.29
N VAL A 3 11.63 -19.85 -15.21
CA VAL A 3 10.98 -18.54 -15.32
C VAL A 3 9.63 -18.73 -16.01
N ASP A 4 8.56 -18.21 -15.40
CA ASP A 4 7.19 -18.34 -15.93
C ASP A 4 6.78 -17.15 -16.80
N PHE A 5 7.38 -15.96 -16.54
CA PHE A 5 7.13 -14.74 -17.30
C PHE A 5 8.31 -13.78 -17.19
N SER A 6 8.61 -13.08 -18.29
CA SER A 6 9.65 -12.05 -18.34
C SER A 6 9.13 -10.76 -18.97
N TRP A 7 9.52 -9.62 -18.42
CA TRP A 7 9.22 -8.30 -18.97
C TRP A 7 9.58 -8.18 -20.47
N LYS A 8 10.58 -8.91 -20.93
CA LYS A 8 10.98 -8.96 -22.35
C LYS A 8 9.86 -9.46 -23.26
N GLU A 9 8.90 -10.24 -22.75
CA GLU A 9 7.76 -10.73 -23.52
C GLU A 9 6.80 -9.61 -23.93
N VAL A 10 6.86 -8.47 -23.22
CA VAL A 10 5.98 -7.31 -23.42
C VAL A 10 6.71 -6.11 -24.00
N SER A 11 8.03 -6.07 -23.95
CA SER A 11 8.86 -4.91 -24.35
C SER A 11 8.82 -4.55 -25.85
N SER A 12 8.10 -5.33 -26.68
CA SER A 12 7.78 -4.98 -28.07
C SER A 12 6.64 -3.97 -28.21
N LEU A 13 5.96 -3.63 -27.13
CA LEU A 13 4.91 -2.62 -27.05
C LEU A 13 5.50 -1.35 -26.44
N ASP A 14 5.64 -0.29 -27.25
CA ASP A 14 6.24 1.00 -26.87
C ASP A 14 5.71 1.58 -25.55
N HIS A 15 6.46 1.40 -24.47
CA HIS A 15 6.30 2.17 -23.24
C HIS A 15 7.61 2.91 -22.93
N GLN A 16 7.64 4.21 -23.18
CA GLN A 16 8.72 5.11 -22.79
C GLN A 16 8.57 5.47 -21.31
N PHE A 17 9.44 4.94 -20.46
CA PHE A 17 9.57 5.39 -19.07
C PHE A 17 10.27 6.74 -18.99
N ALA A 18 9.65 7.70 -18.28
CA ALA A 18 10.26 8.99 -17.99
C ALA A 18 11.36 8.85 -16.92
N LEU A 19 12.62 8.93 -17.36
CA LEU A 19 13.80 9.01 -16.50
C LEU A 19 13.83 10.35 -15.76
N LEU A 20 13.80 10.34 -14.44
CA LEU A 20 14.04 11.51 -13.58
C LEU A 20 15.48 12.01 -13.75
N ARG A 21 15.64 13.22 -14.30
CA ARG A 21 16.92 13.91 -14.44
C ARG A 21 17.40 14.46 -13.09
N ILE A 22 18.60 14.05 -12.69
CA ILE A 22 19.30 14.57 -11.50
C ILE A 22 20.03 15.86 -11.87
N HIS A 23 19.74 16.98 -11.16
CA HIS A 23 20.51 18.21 -11.28
C HIS A 23 21.77 18.17 -10.41
N LYS A 24 22.92 18.47 -11.03
CA LYS A 24 24.22 18.61 -10.38
C LYS A 24 24.37 20.02 -9.80
N HIS A 25 24.64 20.12 -8.47
CA HIS A 25 25.28 21.31 -7.89
C HIS A 25 26.42 20.90 -6.93
N SER A 26 27.55 21.58 -7.08
CA SER A 26 28.82 21.27 -6.44
C SER A 26 29.04 21.99 -5.10
N CYS A 27 29.47 21.25 -4.07
CA CYS A 27 30.29 21.76 -2.97
C CYS A 27 30.92 20.55 -2.23
N VAL A 28 32.11 20.68 -1.69
CA VAL A 28 32.84 19.59 -0.97
C VAL A 28 32.00 19.05 0.21
N PHE A 29 31.26 19.89 0.91
CA PHE A 29 30.33 19.48 1.96
C PHE A 29 29.20 18.60 1.39
N LEU A 30 28.72 18.92 0.20
CA LEU A 30 27.72 18.10 -0.53
C LEU A 30 28.30 16.72 -0.89
N CYS A 31 29.58 16.64 -1.28
CA CYS A 31 30.24 15.37 -1.61
C CYS A 31 30.34 14.44 -0.39
N VAL A 32 30.63 14.97 0.80
CA VAL A 32 30.67 14.17 2.04
C VAL A 32 29.28 13.68 2.42
N CYS A 33 28.25 14.53 2.35
CA CYS A 33 26.87 14.13 2.60
C CYS A 33 26.39 13.07 1.60
N VAL A 34 26.70 13.21 0.32
CA VAL A 34 26.36 12.23 -0.73
C VAL A 34 27.01 10.89 -0.45
N LEU A 35 28.33 10.86 -0.14
CA LEU A 35 29.05 9.63 0.18
C LEU A 35 28.50 8.98 1.46
N CYS A 36 28.29 9.75 2.51
CA CYS A 36 27.68 9.24 3.77
C CYS A 36 26.29 8.68 3.52
N SER A 37 25.44 9.39 2.79
CA SER A 37 24.09 8.93 2.43
C SER A 37 24.12 7.62 1.64
N TYR A 38 25.03 7.52 0.65
CA TYR A 38 25.24 6.31 -0.12
C TYR A 38 25.64 5.13 0.78
N LEU A 39 26.65 5.31 1.63
CA LEU A 39 27.12 4.28 2.54
C LEU A 39 26.03 3.83 3.53
N ILE A 40 25.27 4.79 4.09
CA ILE A 40 24.17 4.53 5.02
C ILE A 40 23.11 3.67 4.35
N VAL A 41 22.61 4.08 3.19
CA VAL A 41 21.49 3.38 2.55
C VAL A 41 21.89 2.00 2.05
N HIS A 42 23.12 1.83 1.55
CA HIS A 42 23.61 0.54 1.06
C HIS A 42 24.05 -0.41 2.18
N SER A 43 24.28 0.07 3.39
CA SER A 43 24.64 -0.76 4.55
C SER A 43 23.44 -1.09 5.43
N PHE A 44 23.09 -0.22 6.38
CA PHE A 44 22.06 -0.47 7.39
C PHE A 44 20.71 0.20 7.09
N GLY A 45 20.68 1.38 6.46
CA GLY A 45 19.45 2.18 6.29
C GLY A 45 18.35 1.42 5.55
N ARG A 46 18.68 0.78 4.42
CA ARG A 46 17.73 -0.06 3.71
C ARG A 46 17.23 -1.24 4.55
N ARG A 47 18.13 -1.88 5.32
CA ARG A 47 17.75 -3.01 6.17
C ARG A 47 16.87 -2.61 7.36
N MET A 48 16.97 -1.37 7.82
CA MET A 48 16.04 -0.81 8.79
C MET A 48 14.65 -0.61 8.21
N LEU A 49 14.57 -0.14 6.96
CA LEU A 49 13.29 0.05 6.28
C LEU A 49 12.66 -1.26 5.83
N TYR A 50 13.46 -2.19 5.35
CA TYR A 50 13.04 -3.48 4.85
C TYR A 50 13.74 -4.62 5.60
N PRO A 51 13.43 -4.83 6.88
CA PRO A 51 14.03 -5.90 7.69
C PRO A 51 13.77 -7.29 7.10
N GLY A 52 12.69 -7.49 6.35
CA GLY A 52 12.42 -8.73 5.61
C GLY A 52 13.50 -9.10 4.59
N SER A 53 14.31 -8.12 4.13
CA SER A 53 15.47 -8.40 3.25
C SER A 53 16.70 -8.93 3.99
N VAL A 54 16.66 -9.02 5.35
CA VAL A 54 17.80 -9.47 6.16
C VAL A 54 17.81 -11.00 6.22
N GLY A 55 18.87 -11.60 5.70
CA GLY A 55 19.00 -13.06 5.58
C GLY A 55 18.87 -13.82 6.90
N LEU A 56 19.27 -13.23 8.04
CA LEU A 56 19.09 -13.83 9.36
C LEU A 56 17.61 -13.95 9.72
N LEU A 57 16.82 -12.89 9.49
CA LEU A 57 15.37 -12.89 9.71
C LEU A 57 14.68 -13.92 8.80
N GLN A 58 15.02 -13.91 7.51
CA GLN A 58 14.45 -14.88 6.54
C GLN A 58 14.78 -16.32 6.94
N LYS A 59 16.01 -16.58 7.44
CA LYS A 59 16.39 -17.90 7.91
C LYS A 59 15.56 -18.34 9.14
N ALA A 60 15.31 -17.42 10.06
CA ALA A 60 14.47 -17.68 11.23
C ALA A 60 13.00 -17.93 10.84
N MET A 61 12.49 -17.19 9.86
CA MET A 61 11.10 -17.32 9.37
C MET A 61 10.89 -18.48 8.41
N ARG A 62 11.96 -19.13 7.90
CA ARG A 62 11.85 -20.17 6.86
C ARG A 62 10.80 -21.25 7.15
N PRO A 63 10.69 -21.84 8.35
CA PRO A 63 9.68 -22.87 8.62
C PRO A 63 8.25 -22.34 8.43
N MET A 64 7.98 -21.11 8.90
CA MET A 64 6.68 -20.47 8.79
C MET A 64 6.34 -20.12 7.33
N LEU A 65 7.31 -19.62 6.56
CA LEU A 65 7.14 -19.33 5.15
C LEU A 65 6.87 -20.60 4.33
N GLN A 66 7.59 -21.69 4.63
CA GLN A 66 7.36 -22.99 3.98
C GLN A 66 5.96 -23.54 4.30
N GLN A 67 5.52 -23.42 5.56
CA GLN A 67 4.18 -23.84 5.96
C GLN A 67 3.10 -22.98 5.29
N GLY A 68 3.26 -21.65 5.26
CA GLY A 68 2.35 -20.74 4.58
C GLY A 68 2.27 -21.02 3.08
N GLN A 69 3.41 -21.28 2.43
CA GLN A 69 3.45 -21.65 1.02
C GLN A 69 2.72 -22.98 0.75
N ALA A 70 2.99 -24.01 1.58
CA ALA A 70 2.31 -25.31 1.47
C ALA A 70 0.80 -25.15 1.61
N ARG A 71 0.34 -24.36 2.59
CA ARG A 71 -1.08 -24.04 2.79
C ARG A 71 -1.70 -23.38 1.54
N LEU A 72 -1.04 -22.39 0.96
CA LEU A 72 -1.55 -21.72 -0.24
C LEU A 72 -1.68 -22.69 -1.42
N VAL A 73 -0.75 -23.62 -1.56
CA VAL A 73 -0.78 -24.62 -2.64
C VAL A 73 -1.82 -25.73 -2.37
N GLU A 74 -1.87 -26.27 -1.15
CA GLU A 74 -2.67 -27.44 -0.82
C GLU A 74 -4.15 -27.08 -0.54
N GLU A 75 -4.41 -25.97 0.15
CA GLU A 75 -5.77 -25.57 0.55
C GLU A 75 -6.44 -24.67 -0.51
N PHE A 76 -5.65 -23.86 -1.23
CA PHE A 76 -6.16 -22.84 -2.15
C PHE A 76 -5.79 -23.09 -3.62
N GLU A 77 -5.14 -24.21 -3.93
CA GLU A 77 -4.67 -24.56 -5.29
C GLU A 77 -3.74 -23.49 -5.89
N GLY A 78 -2.97 -22.82 -5.01
CA GLY A 78 -2.07 -21.73 -5.39
C GLY A 78 -0.96 -22.19 -6.34
N GLN A 79 -0.68 -21.36 -7.33
CA GLN A 79 0.38 -21.57 -8.31
C GLN A 79 1.51 -20.59 -8.03
N ARG A 80 2.69 -21.12 -7.68
CA ARG A 80 3.88 -20.32 -7.48
C ARG A 80 4.55 -20.03 -8.81
N ASN A 81 4.83 -18.77 -9.08
CA ASN A 81 5.45 -18.33 -10.34
C ASN A 81 6.71 -17.52 -10.08
N LYS A 82 7.63 -17.54 -11.02
CA LYS A 82 8.85 -16.73 -11.06
C LYS A 82 8.76 -15.77 -12.23
N LEU A 83 8.79 -14.47 -11.94
CA LEU A 83 8.76 -13.40 -12.93
C LEU A 83 10.13 -12.74 -13.03
N VAL A 84 10.49 -12.25 -14.22
CA VAL A 84 11.75 -11.50 -14.41
C VAL A 84 11.41 -10.06 -14.75
N ALA A 85 11.75 -9.14 -13.85
CA ALA A 85 11.57 -7.70 -14.01
C ALA A 85 12.55 -7.12 -15.04
N CYS A 86 12.32 -5.87 -15.47
CA CYS A 86 13.14 -5.20 -16.49
C CYS A 86 14.60 -4.98 -16.04
N ASP A 87 14.85 -4.92 -14.74
CA ASP A 87 16.20 -4.83 -14.14
C ASP A 87 16.88 -6.20 -13.97
N GLY A 88 16.25 -7.28 -14.42
CA GLY A 88 16.76 -8.65 -14.34
C GLY A 88 16.51 -9.34 -12.99
N ASN A 89 15.89 -8.68 -12.04
CA ASN A 89 15.52 -9.32 -10.78
C ASN A 89 14.42 -10.36 -10.99
N GLU A 90 14.57 -11.50 -10.32
CA GLU A 90 13.54 -12.54 -10.26
C GLU A 90 12.58 -12.25 -9.11
N ILE A 91 11.29 -12.22 -9.39
CA ILE A 91 10.24 -11.94 -8.43
C ILE A 91 9.42 -13.20 -8.18
N ASP A 92 9.39 -13.61 -6.93
CA ASP A 92 8.65 -14.76 -6.43
C ASP A 92 7.20 -14.37 -6.16
N THR A 93 6.25 -15.08 -6.78
CA THR A 93 4.82 -14.78 -6.69
C THR A 93 4.00 -16.04 -6.42
N MET A 94 2.80 -15.84 -5.88
CA MET A 94 1.79 -16.88 -5.70
C MET A 94 0.46 -16.40 -6.27
N PHE A 95 -0.10 -17.15 -7.19
CA PHE A 95 -1.42 -16.87 -7.77
C PHE A 95 -2.45 -17.92 -7.33
N VAL A 96 -3.59 -17.45 -6.84
CA VAL A 96 -4.76 -18.29 -6.52
C VAL A 96 -5.92 -17.86 -7.43
N ASP A 97 -6.37 -18.77 -8.29
CA ASP A 97 -7.45 -18.53 -9.26
C ASP A 97 -8.80 -18.97 -8.72
N ARG A 98 -9.69 -18.03 -8.45
CA ARG A 98 -11.06 -18.26 -7.97
C ARG A 98 -12.13 -18.06 -9.03
N ARG A 99 -11.75 -17.84 -10.30
CA ARG A 99 -12.72 -17.65 -11.41
C ARG A 99 -13.62 -18.86 -11.63
N LYS A 100 -13.14 -20.04 -11.26
CA LYS A 100 -13.87 -21.31 -11.42
C LYS A 100 -14.89 -21.58 -10.32
N ASP A 101 -14.80 -20.88 -9.18
CA ASP A 101 -15.66 -21.11 -8.02
C ASP A 101 -17.09 -20.58 -8.21
N GLY A 102 -17.39 -20.01 -9.38
CA GLY A 102 -18.72 -19.51 -9.75
C GLY A 102 -19.14 -18.19 -9.09
N GLY A 103 -18.35 -17.69 -8.14
CA GLY A 103 -18.61 -16.42 -7.46
C GLY A 103 -18.18 -15.19 -8.31
N GLN A 104 -18.92 -14.08 -8.19
CA GLN A 104 -18.56 -12.83 -8.87
C GLN A 104 -17.23 -12.25 -8.38
N ALA A 105 -16.90 -12.43 -7.09
CA ALA A 105 -15.64 -11.96 -6.48
C ALA A 105 -14.42 -12.58 -7.15
N GLY A 106 -14.47 -13.87 -7.52
CA GLY A 106 -13.36 -14.57 -8.16
C GLY A 106 -12.95 -14.00 -9.52
N LYS A 107 -13.83 -13.24 -10.19
CA LYS A 107 -13.50 -12.55 -11.45
C LYS A 107 -12.64 -11.30 -11.24
N THR A 108 -12.55 -10.81 -10.03
CA THR A 108 -11.71 -9.68 -9.65
C THR A 108 -10.40 -10.21 -9.07
N LEU A 109 -9.28 -9.70 -9.57
CA LEU A 109 -7.95 -9.99 -9.05
C LEU A 109 -7.55 -8.97 -7.99
N VAL A 110 -7.09 -9.45 -6.84
CA VAL A 110 -6.44 -8.61 -5.83
C VAL A 110 -4.94 -8.86 -5.86
N ILE A 111 -4.16 -7.83 -6.22
CA ILE A 111 -2.70 -7.85 -6.13
C ILE A 111 -2.31 -7.33 -4.73
N CYS A 112 -1.59 -8.16 -3.97
CA CYS A 112 -1.20 -7.88 -2.59
C CYS A 112 0.23 -7.36 -2.52
N CYS A 113 0.43 -6.17 -1.91
CA CYS A 113 1.72 -5.55 -1.64
C CYS A 113 2.01 -5.60 -0.14
N GLU A 114 3.03 -6.34 0.26
CA GLU A 114 3.34 -6.64 1.64
C GLU A 114 3.98 -5.47 2.41
N GLY A 115 3.99 -5.57 3.74
CA GLY A 115 4.71 -4.65 4.62
C GLY A 115 6.22 -4.89 4.62
N ASN A 116 6.96 -4.09 5.39
CA ASN A 116 8.42 -4.05 5.41
C ASN A 116 9.13 -5.34 5.90
N ALA A 117 8.41 -6.22 6.55
CA ALA A 117 8.83 -7.56 6.94
C ALA A 117 7.79 -8.62 6.55
N GLY A 118 6.86 -8.26 5.67
CA GLY A 118 5.80 -9.12 5.17
C GLY A 118 6.28 -10.02 4.04
N PHE A 119 5.63 -11.17 3.93
CA PHE A 119 5.85 -12.16 2.88
C PHE A 119 4.49 -12.69 2.44
N TYR A 120 4.26 -12.86 1.15
CA TYR A 120 2.96 -13.30 0.64
C TYR A 120 2.50 -14.63 1.28
N GLU A 121 3.43 -15.49 1.67
CA GLU A 121 3.16 -16.80 2.24
C GLU A 121 2.34 -16.74 3.55
N VAL A 122 2.48 -15.63 4.30
CA VAL A 122 1.85 -15.47 5.63
C VAL A 122 1.22 -14.08 5.84
N GLY A 123 1.17 -13.27 4.78
CA GLY A 123 0.80 -11.85 4.84
C GLY A 123 -0.60 -11.53 4.28
N CYS A 124 -0.64 -10.49 3.47
CA CYS A 124 -1.86 -9.83 2.99
C CYS A 124 -2.80 -10.71 2.17
N MET A 125 -2.32 -11.80 1.56
CA MET A 125 -3.14 -12.66 0.71
C MET A 125 -4.34 -13.27 1.43
N ASN A 126 -4.24 -13.55 2.73
CA ASN A 126 -5.29 -14.23 3.48
C ASN A 126 -6.63 -13.47 3.41
N THR A 127 -6.58 -12.16 3.58
CA THR A 127 -7.78 -11.31 3.61
C THR A 127 -8.62 -11.38 2.32
N PRO A 128 -8.06 -11.16 1.11
CA PRO A 128 -8.83 -11.31 -0.12
C PRO A 128 -9.20 -12.76 -0.44
N LEU A 129 -8.41 -13.75 -0.03
CA LEU A 129 -8.76 -15.17 -0.20
C LEU A 129 -10.02 -15.54 0.60
N GLU A 130 -10.17 -15.07 1.82
CA GLU A 130 -11.38 -15.22 2.64
C GLU A 130 -12.59 -14.54 1.99
N GLY A 131 -12.37 -13.44 1.27
CA GLY A 131 -13.39 -12.74 0.48
C GLY A 131 -13.77 -13.44 -0.84
N GLY A 132 -13.14 -14.56 -1.18
CA GLY A 132 -13.44 -15.32 -2.42
C GLY A 132 -12.87 -14.69 -3.71
N TYR A 133 -11.92 -13.76 -3.61
CA TYR A 133 -11.26 -13.13 -4.76
C TYR A 133 -10.18 -14.02 -5.36
N SER A 134 -9.87 -13.83 -6.65
CA SER A 134 -8.59 -14.27 -7.19
C SER A 134 -7.49 -13.39 -6.60
N VAL A 135 -6.35 -13.98 -6.20
CA VAL A 135 -5.30 -13.25 -5.48
C VAL A 135 -3.94 -13.51 -6.08
N LEU A 136 -3.16 -12.45 -6.25
CA LEU A 136 -1.76 -12.51 -6.65
C LEU A 136 -0.89 -11.83 -5.58
N GLY A 137 -0.18 -12.65 -4.80
CA GLY A 137 0.82 -12.20 -3.85
C GLY A 137 2.22 -12.22 -4.47
N TRP A 138 3.09 -11.36 -4.02
CA TRP A 138 4.49 -11.31 -4.45
C TRP A 138 5.40 -10.84 -3.33
N ASN A 139 6.65 -11.29 -3.36
CA ASN A 139 7.68 -10.92 -2.40
C ASN A 139 8.53 -9.77 -2.94
N HIS A 140 8.78 -8.76 -2.10
CA HIS A 140 9.66 -7.64 -2.42
C HIS A 140 11.03 -8.10 -2.96
N PRO A 141 11.74 -7.29 -3.76
CA PRO A 141 13.11 -7.57 -4.15
C PRO A 141 14.00 -7.90 -2.95
N GLY A 142 14.65 -9.07 -2.97
CA GLY A 142 15.48 -9.59 -1.89
C GLY A 142 14.73 -10.25 -0.72
N PHE A 143 13.41 -10.46 -0.84
CA PHE A 143 12.61 -11.20 0.15
C PHE A 143 12.30 -12.62 -0.36
N GLY A 144 12.30 -13.59 0.53
CA GLY A 144 11.90 -14.97 0.22
C GLY A 144 12.63 -15.54 -0.99
N GLY A 145 11.86 -15.87 -2.04
CA GLY A 145 12.39 -16.38 -3.31
C GLY A 145 12.75 -15.29 -4.33
N SER A 146 12.52 -14.00 -4.03
CA SER A 146 12.87 -12.89 -4.91
C SER A 146 14.34 -12.51 -4.81
N THR A 147 14.96 -12.16 -5.95
CA THR A 147 16.32 -11.64 -5.99
C THR A 147 16.36 -10.12 -5.93
N GLY A 148 17.56 -9.54 -5.84
CA GLY A 148 17.77 -8.10 -5.83
C GLY A 148 17.73 -7.47 -4.44
N VAL A 149 17.36 -6.20 -4.39
CA VAL A 149 17.33 -5.38 -3.15
C VAL A 149 16.15 -4.40 -3.21
N PRO A 150 15.49 -4.09 -2.07
CA PRO A 150 14.30 -3.24 -2.05
C PRO A 150 14.67 -1.74 -2.09
N PHE A 151 15.04 -1.23 -3.25
CA PHE A 151 15.10 0.20 -3.55
C PHE A 151 13.85 0.64 -4.30
N PRO A 152 13.44 1.91 -4.24
CA PRO A 152 12.20 2.39 -4.86
C PRO A 152 12.05 2.02 -6.34
N GLN A 153 13.14 2.08 -7.11
CA GLN A 153 13.12 1.69 -8.53
C GLN A 153 12.96 0.18 -8.71
N ASN A 154 13.64 -0.63 -7.90
CA ASN A 154 13.50 -2.09 -7.96
C ASN A 154 12.10 -2.54 -7.53
N GLU A 155 11.52 -1.87 -6.53
CA GLU A 155 10.12 -2.07 -6.10
C GLU A 155 9.13 -1.75 -7.23
N ALA A 156 9.32 -0.61 -7.91
CA ALA A 156 8.51 -0.22 -9.05
C ALA A 156 8.63 -1.23 -10.22
N ASN A 157 9.85 -1.65 -10.53
CA ASN A 157 10.12 -2.65 -11.59
C ASN A 157 9.49 -4.01 -11.26
N ALA A 158 9.52 -4.41 -9.98
CA ALA A 158 8.88 -5.64 -9.51
C ALA A 158 7.36 -5.57 -9.65
N MET A 159 6.76 -4.45 -9.19
CA MET A 159 5.31 -4.26 -9.32
C MET A 159 4.86 -4.19 -10.78
N ASP A 160 5.68 -3.59 -11.66
CA ASP A 160 5.40 -3.53 -13.09
C ASP A 160 5.29 -4.93 -13.70
N VAL A 161 6.28 -5.80 -13.49
CA VAL A 161 6.23 -7.17 -14.04
C VAL A 161 5.09 -7.99 -13.42
N VAL A 162 4.70 -7.75 -12.18
CA VAL A 162 3.55 -8.40 -11.53
C VAL A 162 2.24 -8.00 -12.24
N ILE A 163 2.05 -6.71 -12.53
CA ILE A 163 0.86 -6.24 -13.27
C ILE A 163 0.86 -6.77 -14.70
N GLN A 164 2.00 -6.72 -15.40
CA GLN A 164 2.13 -7.23 -16.77
C GLN A 164 1.83 -8.75 -16.82
N PHE A 165 2.29 -9.51 -15.83
CA PHE A 165 1.96 -10.93 -15.70
C PHE A 165 0.45 -11.13 -15.49
N ALA A 166 -0.18 -10.34 -14.62
CA ALA A 166 -1.63 -10.40 -14.38
C ALA A 166 -2.44 -10.16 -15.66
N VAL A 167 -2.03 -9.18 -16.47
CA VAL A 167 -2.73 -8.80 -17.70
C VAL A 167 -2.45 -9.80 -18.83
N HIS A 168 -1.18 -10.06 -19.13
CA HIS A 168 -0.80 -10.79 -20.36
C HIS A 168 -0.80 -12.31 -20.19
N LYS A 169 -0.51 -12.81 -18.98
CA LYS A 169 -0.45 -14.26 -18.75
C LYS A 169 -1.69 -14.80 -18.06
N LEU A 170 -2.18 -14.09 -17.01
CA LEU A 170 -3.36 -14.52 -16.28
C LEU A 170 -4.67 -14.04 -16.92
N GLY A 171 -4.62 -13.06 -17.85
CA GLY A 171 -5.74 -12.59 -18.64
C GLY A 171 -6.74 -11.70 -17.92
N PHE A 172 -6.34 -11.01 -16.84
CA PHE A 172 -7.18 -10.02 -16.18
C PHE A 172 -7.12 -8.67 -16.90
N GLN A 173 -8.25 -7.97 -16.99
CA GLN A 173 -8.26 -6.59 -17.43
C GLN A 173 -7.82 -5.67 -16.25
N LEU A 174 -7.17 -4.53 -16.54
CA LEU A 174 -6.81 -3.56 -15.48
C LEU A 174 -8.04 -3.11 -14.68
N SER A 175 -9.19 -2.97 -15.33
CA SER A 175 -10.47 -2.63 -14.69
C SER A 175 -11.02 -3.72 -13.75
N ASP A 176 -10.45 -4.92 -13.75
CA ASP A 176 -10.80 -6.02 -12.85
C ASP A 176 -9.74 -6.25 -11.76
N ILE A 177 -8.72 -5.40 -11.72
CA ILE A 177 -7.62 -5.46 -10.75
C ILE A 177 -7.87 -4.47 -9.62
N ILE A 178 -7.70 -4.94 -8.38
CA ILE A 178 -7.60 -4.14 -7.17
C ILE A 178 -6.19 -4.31 -6.63
N VAL A 179 -5.57 -3.22 -6.18
CA VAL A 179 -4.30 -3.30 -5.46
C VAL A 179 -4.57 -3.11 -3.97
N TYR A 180 -4.13 -4.07 -3.17
CA TYR A 180 -4.22 -4.04 -1.71
C TYR A 180 -2.84 -4.00 -1.11
N ALA A 181 -2.57 -3.03 -0.26
CA ALA A 181 -1.25 -2.83 0.32
C ALA A 181 -1.30 -2.63 1.83
N TRP A 182 -0.31 -3.18 2.50
CA TRP A 182 -0.06 -2.97 3.92
C TRP A 182 1.20 -2.15 4.15
N SER A 183 1.08 -1.06 4.95
CA SER A 183 2.21 -0.25 5.43
C SER A 183 3.09 0.28 4.28
N ILE A 184 4.39 -0.09 4.23
CA ILE A 184 5.33 0.35 3.19
C ILE A 184 4.97 -0.16 1.79
N GLY A 185 4.23 -1.26 1.68
CA GLY A 185 3.68 -1.74 0.41
C GLY A 185 2.78 -0.70 -0.28
N GLY A 186 2.29 0.29 0.48
CA GLY A 186 1.59 1.44 -0.06
C GLY A 186 2.38 2.24 -1.10
N PHE A 187 3.72 2.20 -1.07
CA PHE A 187 4.55 2.85 -2.08
C PHE A 187 4.40 2.18 -3.45
N THR A 188 4.56 0.86 -3.51
CA THR A 188 4.41 0.10 -4.75
C THR A 188 2.98 0.13 -5.27
N ALA A 189 2.00 0.09 -4.37
CA ALA A 189 0.59 0.17 -4.70
C ALA A 189 0.19 1.55 -5.26
N SER A 190 0.66 2.64 -4.65
CA SER A 190 0.44 4.00 -5.16
C SER A 190 1.14 4.22 -6.49
N TRP A 191 2.35 3.66 -6.67
CA TRP A 191 3.05 3.67 -7.95
C TRP A 191 2.26 2.91 -9.03
N ALA A 192 1.70 1.76 -8.69
CA ALA A 192 0.91 0.94 -9.60
C ALA A 192 -0.28 1.72 -10.17
N VAL A 193 -1.11 2.31 -9.31
CA VAL A 193 -2.31 3.04 -9.75
C VAL A 193 -1.97 4.37 -10.43
N MET A 194 -0.83 4.98 -10.11
CA MET A 194 -0.32 6.14 -10.84
C MET A 194 0.08 5.77 -12.27
N SER A 195 0.73 4.61 -12.45
CA SER A 195 1.25 4.15 -13.74
C SER A 195 0.20 3.45 -14.59
N TYR A 196 -0.80 2.85 -13.95
CA TYR A 196 -1.92 2.13 -14.55
C TYR A 196 -3.25 2.67 -14.01
N PRO A 197 -3.67 3.87 -14.45
CA PRO A 197 -4.83 4.57 -13.89
C PRO A 197 -6.17 3.86 -14.14
N GLU A 198 -6.22 2.87 -15.04
CA GLU A 198 -7.37 2.02 -15.30
C GLU A 198 -7.60 0.94 -14.23
N ILE A 199 -6.66 0.75 -13.32
CA ILE A 199 -6.82 -0.16 -12.16
C ILE A 199 -8.09 0.23 -11.41
N ARG A 200 -8.92 -0.78 -11.11
CA ARG A 200 -10.27 -0.63 -10.58
C ARG A 200 -10.33 0.14 -9.27
N ALA A 201 -9.47 -0.20 -8.31
CA ALA A 201 -9.44 0.41 -6.99
C ALA A 201 -8.11 0.18 -6.26
N LEU A 202 -7.85 1.01 -5.25
CA LEU A 202 -6.71 0.91 -4.36
C LEU A 202 -7.18 0.80 -2.90
N VAL A 203 -6.59 -0.12 -2.14
CA VAL A 203 -6.78 -0.25 -0.69
C VAL A 203 -5.42 -0.09 -0.02
N LEU A 204 -5.30 0.90 0.87
CA LEU A 204 -4.09 1.17 1.65
C LEU A 204 -4.39 0.97 3.14
N ASP A 205 -3.84 -0.09 3.72
CA ASP A 205 -3.95 -0.42 5.15
C ASP A 205 -2.68 0.02 5.88
N ALA A 206 -2.84 0.82 6.94
CA ALA A 206 -1.76 1.33 7.77
C ALA A 206 -0.61 1.96 6.96
N SER A 207 -0.93 2.69 5.89
CA SER A 207 0.07 3.33 5.04
C SER A 207 0.24 4.82 5.38
N PHE A 208 1.29 5.42 4.86
CA PHE A 208 1.72 6.78 5.16
C PHE A 208 1.80 7.64 3.88
N ASP A 209 1.87 8.95 4.07
CA ASP A 209 2.00 9.92 2.96
C ASP A 209 3.42 10.05 2.43
N ASP A 210 4.41 10.05 3.33
CA ASP A 210 5.83 10.30 3.06
C ASP A 210 6.71 9.62 4.11
N LEU A 211 7.77 8.96 3.67
CA LEU A 211 8.72 8.28 4.57
C LEU A 211 9.51 9.25 5.45
N LEU A 212 9.81 10.46 4.97
CA LEU A 212 10.74 11.38 5.66
C LEU A 212 10.36 11.67 7.12
N PRO A 213 9.11 12.00 7.48
CA PRO A 213 8.73 12.22 8.88
C PRO A 213 8.97 10.98 9.76
N LEU A 214 8.75 9.79 9.22
CA LEU A 214 8.95 8.52 9.94
C LEU A 214 10.44 8.24 10.15
N ALA A 215 11.28 8.50 9.15
CA ALA A 215 12.72 8.36 9.26
C ALA A 215 13.29 9.36 10.29
N LEU A 216 12.79 10.60 10.32
CA LEU A 216 13.21 11.62 11.27
C LEU A 216 12.80 11.30 12.72
N LYS A 217 11.67 10.59 12.93
CA LYS A 217 11.23 10.14 14.26
C LYS A 217 12.25 9.25 14.96
N VAL A 218 12.91 8.37 14.22
CA VAL A 218 13.80 7.33 14.79
C VAL A 218 15.27 7.73 14.79
N MET A 219 15.61 8.89 14.24
CA MET A 219 16.99 9.38 14.14
C MET A 219 17.24 10.58 15.05
N PRO A 220 18.47 10.76 15.56
CA PRO A 220 18.83 11.96 16.33
C PRO A 220 18.59 13.25 15.53
N ASP A 221 18.09 14.30 16.18
CA ASP A 221 17.81 15.60 15.54
C ASP A 221 19.05 16.22 14.86
N SER A 222 20.24 16.00 15.41
CA SER A 222 21.51 16.45 14.82
C SER A 222 21.79 15.86 13.44
N TRP A 223 21.14 14.71 13.10
CA TRP A 223 21.29 14.05 11.81
C TRP A 223 20.23 14.44 10.79
N ARG A 224 19.31 15.33 11.15
CA ARG A 224 18.19 15.77 10.29
C ARG A 224 18.59 16.12 8.86
N PRO A 225 19.66 16.92 8.60
CA PRO A 225 20.06 17.22 7.22
C PRO A 225 20.51 15.96 6.43
N LEU A 226 21.29 15.10 7.09
CA LEU A 226 21.79 13.86 6.48
C LEU A 226 20.65 12.87 6.18
N VAL A 227 19.73 12.66 7.14
CA VAL A 227 18.54 11.80 6.98
C VAL A 227 17.66 12.33 5.85
N THR A 228 17.40 13.63 5.83
CA THR A 228 16.60 14.27 4.77
C THR A 228 17.22 14.04 3.40
N HIS A 229 18.52 14.28 3.26
CA HIS A 229 19.24 14.06 2.01
C HIS A 229 19.19 12.56 1.60
N THR A 230 19.47 11.65 2.55
CA THR A 230 19.48 10.20 2.29
C THR A 230 18.11 9.70 1.84
N VAL A 231 17.05 10.08 2.54
CA VAL A 231 15.68 9.68 2.18
C VAL A 231 15.29 10.25 0.82
N ARG A 232 15.47 11.54 0.59
CA ARG A 232 15.08 12.18 -0.68
C ARG A 232 15.84 11.67 -1.88
N GLN A 233 17.11 11.33 -1.70
CA GLN A 233 17.97 10.89 -2.80
C GLN A 233 17.81 9.41 -3.12
N TYR A 234 17.60 8.55 -2.13
CA TYR A 234 17.68 7.10 -2.31
C TYR A 234 16.42 6.33 -1.93
N MET A 235 15.62 6.84 -1.00
CA MET A 235 14.46 6.15 -0.43
C MET A 235 13.24 7.07 -0.37
N ASN A 236 12.98 7.80 -1.45
CA ASN A 236 11.89 8.77 -1.51
C ASN A 236 10.53 8.09 -1.71
N LEU A 237 10.03 7.48 -0.64
CA LEU A 237 8.71 6.84 -0.62
C LEU A 237 7.65 7.91 -0.33
N ASN A 238 7.29 8.69 -1.36
CA ASN A 238 6.26 9.73 -1.29
C ASN A 238 4.95 9.22 -1.90
N ASN A 239 4.20 8.49 -1.09
CA ASN A 239 2.95 7.86 -1.51
C ASN A 239 1.88 8.89 -1.88
N ALA A 240 1.82 10.02 -1.16
CA ALA A 240 0.83 11.05 -1.44
C ALA A 240 1.02 11.68 -2.83
N GLU A 241 2.27 11.94 -3.25
CA GLU A 241 2.56 12.50 -4.57
C GLU A 241 2.14 11.56 -5.71
N GLN A 242 2.37 10.26 -5.53
CA GLN A 242 1.95 9.24 -6.49
C GLN A 242 0.43 9.12 -6.51
N LEU A 243 -0.19 9.00 -5.34
CA LEU A 243 -1.63 8.77 -5.18
C LEU A 243 -2.46 9.96 -5.72
N CYS A 244 -1.96 11.18 -5.62
CA CYS A 244 -2.61 12.35 -6.21
C CYS A 244 -2.80 12.24 -7.73
N LYS A 245 -2.01 11.42 -8.42
CA LYS A 245 -2.14 11.22 -9.88
C LYS A 245 -3.20 10.17 -10.25
N TYR A 246 -3.72 9.42 -9.29
CA TYR A 246 -4.78 8.45 -9.49
C TYR A 246 -6.14 9.04 -9.16
N GLN A 247 -7.10 8.90 -10.08
CA GLN A 247 -8.46 9.44 -9.93
C GLN A 247 -9.50 8.36 -9.55
N GLY A 248 -9.11 7.09 -9.55
CA GLY A 248 -10.01 5.99 -9.20
C GLY A 248 -10.31 5.89 -7.71
N PRO A 249 -11.15 4.93 -7.31
CA PRO A 249 -11.57 4.71 -5.92
C PRO A 249 -10.38 4.33 -5.02
N VAL A 250 -10.32 4.95 -3.83
CA VAL A 250 -9.30 4.68 -2.82
C VAL A 250 -9.96 4.41 -1.47
N LEU A 251 -9.61 3.30 -0.84
CA LEU A 251 -9.93 3.01 0.56
C LEU A 251 -8.66 3.18 1.39
N LEU A 252 -8.72 4.07 2.39
CA LEU A 252 -7.67 4.23 3.39
C LEU A 252 -8.13 3.60 4.71
N ILE A 253 -7.33 2.69 5.24
CA ILE A 253 -7.57 2.03 6.53
C ILE A 253 -6.53 2.55 7.51
N ARG A 254 -6.97 3.26 8.55
CA ARG A 254 -6.14 3.76 9.64
C ARG A 254 -6.34 2.89 10.87
N ARG A 255 -5.24 2.48 11.51
CA ARG A 255 -5.27 1.76 12.78
C ARG A 255 -5.16 2.73 13.95
N THR A 256 -5.88 2.49 15.04
CA THR A 256 -5.95 3.40 16.19
C THR A 256 -4.66 3.44 17.01
N LYS A 257 -3.99 2.30 17.17
CA LYS A 257 -2.73 2.16 17.92
C LYS A 257 -1.64 1.67 16.99
N ASP A 258 -1.11 2.56 16.17
CA ASP A 258 -0.05 2.22 15.21
C ASP A 258 1.28 2.80 15.70
N GLU A 259 2.19 1.95 16.13
CA GLU A 259 3.50 2.34 16.64
C GLU A 259 4.50 2.69 15.53
N ILE A 260 4.23 2.31 14.30
CA ILE A 260 5.15 2.47 13.17
C ILE A 260 4.93 3.80 12.45
N ILE A 261 3.69 4.06 12.01
CA ILE A 261 3.39 5.24 11.17
C ILE A 261 2.92 6.46 11.96
N THR A 262 2.92 6.44 13.29
CA THR A 262 2.78 7.62 14.15
C THR A 262 4.12 8.28 14.39
N THR A 263 4.19 9.62 14.49
CA THR A 263 5.44 10.35 14.66
C THR A 263 5.80 10.64 16.13
N THR A 264 4.82 10.68 17.03
CA THR A 264 5.02 10.92 18.47
C THR A 264 4.91 9.64 19.30
N GLY A 265 3.89 8.81 19.05
CA GLY A 265 3.70 7.55 19.76
C GLY A 265 2.37 6.89 19.40
N PRO A 266 2.19 5.58 19.73
CA PRO A 266 1.01 4.83 19.30
C PRO A 266 -0.31 5.34 19.87
N GLU A 267 -0.26 6.00 21.03
CA GLU A 267 -1.47 6.58 21.67
C GLU A 267 -1.87 7.94 21.07
N ASP A 268 -0.99 8.57 20.30
CA ASP A 268 -1.29 9.85 19.64
C ASP A 268 -1.77 9.61 18.20
N ILE A 269 -3.06 9.36 18.08
CA ILE A 269 -3.72 9.12 16.80
C ILE A 269 -3.60 10.32 15.84
N THR A 270 -3.40 11.52 16.36
CA THR A 270 -3.27 12.75 15.54
C THR A 270 -1.97 12.79 14.77
N SER A 271 -0.93 12.12 15.27
CA SER A 271 0.38 12.01 14.64
C SER A 271 0.50 10.89 13.60
N ASN A 272 -0.58 10.14 13.36
CA ASN A 272 -0.62 9.06 12.38
C ASN A 272 -0.48 9.61 10.96
N ARG A 273 0.51 9.14 10.21
CA ARG A 273 0.81 9.64 8.84
C ARG A 273 -0.24 9.25 7.80
N GLY A 274 -1.16 8.35 8.10
CA GLY A 274 -2.35 8.09 7.31
C GLY A 274 -3.31 9.29 7.28
N ASN A 275 -3.32 10.12 8.34
CA ASN A 275 -4.08 11.37 8.39
C ASN A 275 -3.59 12.37 7.34
N ASP A 276 -2.26 12.53 7.23
CA ASP A 276 -1.67 13.44 6.25
C ASP A 276 -1.86 12.92 4.82
N LEU A 277 -1.83 11.60 4.62
CA LEU A 277 -2.13 10.99 3.33
C LEU A 277 -3.55 11.34 2.88
N LEU A 278 -4.55 11.17 3.77
CA LEU A 278 -5.94 11.56 3.48
C LEU A 278 -6.06 13.05 3.18
N LEU A 279 -5.51 13.92 4.04
CA LEU A 279 -5.62 15.37 3.87
C LEU A 279 -5.02 15.83 2.55
N LYS A 280 -3.84 15.34 2.17
CA LYS A 280 -3.21 15.67 0.89
C LYS A 280 -4.05 15.22 -0.30
N LEU A 281 -4.63 14.02 -0.21
CA LEU A 281 -5.50 13.49 -1.26
C LEU A 281 -6.78 14.31 -1.40
N LEU A 282 -7.44 14.66 -0.27
CA LEU A 282 -8.63 15.51 -0.27
C LEU A 282 -8.34 16.89 -0.84
N GLN A 283 -7.25 17.54 -0.41
CA GLN A 283 -6.83 18.85 -0.91
C GLN A 283 -6.55 18.83 -2.42
N TYR A 284 -5.97 17.74 -2.92
CA TYR A 284 -5.69 17.59 -4.33
C TYR A 284 -6.97 17.33 -5.15
N ARG A 285 -7.84 16.41 -4.71
CA ARG A 285 -9.06 16.06 -5.45
C ARG A 285 -10.15 17.13 -5.36
N TYR A 286 -10.26 17.79 -4.22
CA TYR A 286 -11.35 18.72 -3.91
C TYR A 286 -10.85 20.10 -3.43
N PRO A 287 -9.98 20.79 -4.19
CA PRO A 287 -9.34 22.04 -3.73
C PRO A 287 -10.32 23.16 -3.40
N LYS A 288 -11.49 23.18 -4.06
CA LYS A 288 -12.53 24.20 -3.80
C LYS A 288 -13.30 23.96 -2.49
N VAL A 289 -13.34 22.72 -2.00
CA VAL A 289 -14.02 22.31 -0.77
C VAL A 289 -13.07 22.36 0.42
N MET A 290 -11.81 22.00 0.21
CA MET A 290 -10.79 21.90 1.26
C MET A 290 -10.22 23.28 1.64
N THR A 291 -11.10 24.13 2.17
CA THR A 291 -10.74 25.41 2.80
C THR A 291 -9.99 25.18 4.12
N GLU A 292 -9.41 26.24 4.70
CA GLU A 292 -8.77 26.19 6.04
C GLU A 292 -9.71 25.64 7.11
N ASP A 293 -11.01 26.02 7.06
CA ASP A 293 -12.02 25.55 8.00
C ASP A 293 -12.32 24.07 7.79
N ALA A 294 -12.47 23.63 6.55
CA ALA A 294 -12.67 22.22 6.20
C ALA A 294 -11.48 21.36 6.64
N ILE A 295 -10.26 21.83 6.45
CA ILE A 295 -9.04 21.14 6.90
C ILE A 295 -9.04 21.02 8.43
N ARG A 296 -9.41 22.07 9.16
CA ARG A 296 -9.54 22.01 10.63
C ARG A 296 -10.58 21.00 11.06
N ALA A 297 -11.73 21.00 10.39
CA ALA A 297 -12.82 20.07 10.65
C ALA A 297 -12.40 18.60 10.45
N VAL A 298 -11.77 18.30 9.33
CA VAL A 298 -11.24 16.94 9.05
C VAL A 298 -10.17 16.54 10.08
N ARG A 299 -9.28 17.45 10.49
CA ARG A 299 -8.31 17.17 11.55
C ARG A 299 -8.96 16.88 12.91
N GLN A 300 -10.02 17.60 13.27
CA GLN A 300 -10.77 17.33 14.50
C GLN A 300 -11.45 15.96 14.46
N TRP A 301 -12.07 15.62 13.34
CA TRP A 301 -12.66 14.29 13.15
C TRP A 301 -11.60 13.18 13.20
N LEU A 302 -10.44 13.38 12.58
CA LEU A 302 -9.31 12.42 12.62
C LEU A 302 -8.69 12.29 14.02
N ALA A 303 -8.86 13.27 14.90
CA ALA A 303 -8.40 13.25 16.28
C ALA A 303 -9.33 12.46 17.21
N ALA A 304 -10.57 12.15 16.77
CA ALA A 304 -11.50 11.36 17.55
C ALA A 304 -10.91 9.97 17.86
N GLY A 305 -10.92 9.60 19.13
CA GLY A 305 -10.35 8.33 19.61
C GLY A 305 -11.39 7.24 19.80
N THR A 306 -12.68 7.59 19.73
CA THR A 306 -13.80 6.66 19.93
C THR A 306 -14.84 6.80 18.83
N GLN A 307 -15.61 5.75 18.58
CA GLN A 307 -16.71 5.79 17.61
C GLN A 307 -17.75 6.86 17.96
N ILE A 308 -18.01 7.08 19.26
CA ILE A 308 -18.96 8.11 19.73
C ILE A 308 -18.48 9.51 19.34
N GLU A 309 -17.17 9.79 19.50
CA GLU A 309 -16.58 11.07 19.10
C GLU A 309 -16.60 11.23 17.57
N GLU A 310 -16.34 10.18 16.82
CA GLU A 310 -16.46 10.17 15.36
C GLU A 310 -17.88 10.46 14.91
N ASP A 311 -18.88 9.81 15.53
CA ASP A 311 -20.29 9.98 15.21
C ASP A 311 -20.77 11.39 15.57
N MET A 312 -20.33 11.96 16.71
CA MET A 312 -20.64 13.35 17.10
C MET A 312 -20.08 14.35 16.08
N HIS A 313 -18.82 14.18 15.66
CA HIS A 313 -18.21 15.06 14.66
C HIS A 313 -18.91 14.92 13.30
N SER A 314 -19.22 13.70 12.87
CA SER A 314 -19.93 13.45 11.61
C SER A 314 -21.31 14.09 11.61
N GLY A 315 -22.10 13.94 12.69
CA GLY A 315 -23.41 14.56 12.85
C GLY A 315 -23.37 16.09 12.86
N LEU A 316 -22.32 16.68 13.45
CA LEU A 316 -22.13 18.14 13.47
C LEU A 316 -21.87 18.68 12.05
N TYR A 317 -21.10 17.96 11.24
CA TYR A 317 -20.77 18.35 9.88
C TYR A 317 -21.92 18.10 8.89
N GLU A 318 -22.70 17.03 9.06
CA GLU A 318 -23.94 16.84 8.31
C GLU A 318 -24.92 18.01 8.53
N ALA A 319 -25.07 18.46 9.78
CA ALA A 319 -25.92 19.58 10.12
C ALA A 319 -25.45 20.92 9.55
N THR A 320 -24.14 21.09 9.33
CA THR A 320 -23.55 22.30 8.76
C THR A 320 -23.34 22.25 7.24
N GLY A 321 -23.64 21.11 6.59
CA GLY A 321 -23.46 20.92 5.14
C GLY A 321 -22.00 20.92 4.69
N THR A 322 -21.06 20.74 5.61
CA THR A 322 -19.62 20.94 5.36
C THR A 322 -18.88 19.65 5.05
N LEU A 323 -19.49 18.47 5.23
CA LEU A 323 -18.87 17.18 4.92
C LEU A 323 -19.67 16.40 3.87
N PHE A 324 -18.98 15.93 2.86
CA PHE A 324 -19.52 14.97 1.89
C PHE A 324 -19.63 13.58 2.52
N VAL A 325 -20.74 13.33 3.17
CA VAL A 325 -21.24 11.97 3.34
C VAL A 325 -22.22 11.74 2.18
N SER A 326 -21.93 10.81 1.29
CA SER A 326 -22.84 10.51 0.19
C SER A 326 -24.21 10.15 0.75
N GLU A 327 -25.29 10.71 0.20
CA GLU A 327 -26.69 10.45 0.62
C GLU A 327 -27.09 8.95 0.57
N GLU A 328 -26.26 8.09 -0.02
CA GLU A 328 -26.50 6.64 -0.11
C GLU A 328 -26.27 5.89 1.22
N ASN A 329 -25.65 6.49 2.24
CA ASN A 329 -25.46 5.84 3.55
C ASN A 329 -26.75 5.69 4.39
N LYS A 330 -27.84 6.31 4.00
CA LYS A 330 -29.14 6.17 4.73
C LYS A 330 -29.77 4.78 4.66
N ASN A 331 -29.35 3.91 3.74
CA ASN A 331 -29.85 2.54 3.60
C ASN A 331 -28.93 1.46 4.18
N ASN A 332 -27.88 1.81 4.90
CA ASN A 332 -26.89 0.86 5.42
C ASN A 332 -27.09 0.46 6.90
N ASP A 333 -28.31 0.49 7.41
CA ASP A 333 -28.68 -0.12 8.72
C ASP A 333 -28.30 -1.61 8.84
N PHE A 334 -28.04 -2.27 7.72
CA PHE A 334 -27.63 -3.66 7.69
C PHE A 334 -26.14 -3.85 8.07
N ILE A 335 -25.29 -2.86 7.80
CA ILE A 335 -23.83 -2.94 8.07
C ILE A 335 -23.53 -2.64 9.56
N GLN A 336 -24.31 -1.79 10.21
CA GLN A 336 -24.11 -1.44 11.63
C GLN A 336 -24.50 -2.56 12.62
N ARG A 337 -25.36 -3.50 12.24
CA ARG A 337 -25.90 -4.53 13.17
C ARG A 337 -25.08 -5.81 13.25
N GLN A 338 -24.03 -6.00 12.46
CA GLN A 338 -23.21 -7.23 12.46
C GLN A 338 -21.75 -7.02 12.91
N CYS A 339 -21.46 -5.96 13.64
CA CYS A 339 -20.14 -5.77 14.24
C CYS A 339 -20.00 -6.60 15.53
N SER A 340 -19.76 -7.88 15.39
CA SER A 340 -19.29 -8.82 16.42
C SER A 340 -17.97 -9.47 15.95
N PRO A 341 -17.09 -10.05 16.78
CA PRO A 341 -15.63 -9.94 16.83
C PRO A 341 -14.81 -10.58 15.69
N LEU A 342 -15.26 -10.52 14.45
CA LEU A 342 -14.53 -10.98 13.25
C LEU A 342 -13.96 -9.79 12.45
N CYS A 343 -13.07 -9.04 13.07
CA CYS A 343 -12.56 -7.77 12.54
C CYS A 343 -11.76 -7.82 11.24
N LEU A 344 -11.34 -8.98 10.75
CA LEU A 344 -10.66 -9.13 9.46
C LEU A 344 -11.63 -9.09 8.26
N SER A 345 -12.87 -9.56 8.44
CA SER A 345 -13.87 -9.57 7.37
C SER A 345 -14.49 -8.21 7.05
N ILE A 346 -14.47 -7.27 7.99
CA ILE A 346 -15.13 -5.95 7.85
C ILE A 346 -14.34 -5.02 6.91
N SER A 347 -13.03 -5.11 6.89
CA SER A 347 -12.14 -4.41 5.94
C SER A 347 -12.54 -4.71 4.48
N TRP A 348 -12.91 -5.96 4.21
CA TRP A 348 -13.35 -6.42 2.89
C TRP A 348 -14.80 -6.10 2.58
N TYR A 349 -15.69 -5.99 3.56
CA TYR A 349 -17.06 -5.55 3.30
C TYR A 349 -17.11 -4.09 2.82
N ALA A 350 -16.26 -3.22 3.34
CA ALA A 350 -16.13 -1.85 2.85
C ALA A 350 -15.50 -1.81 1.45
N ALA A 351 -14.46 -2.62 1.19
CA ALA A 351 -13.92 -2.82 -0.14
C ALA A 351 -14.95 -3.46 -1.09
N TYR A 352 -15.75 -4.41 -0.61
CA TYR A 352 -16.83 -5.05 -1.36
C TYR A 352 -17.95 -4.07 -1.75
N ALA A 353 -18.35 -3.16 -0.85
CA ALA A 353 -19.32 -2.11 -1.18
C ALA A 353 -18.81 -1.16 -2.27
N LEU A 354 -17.50 -0.82 -2.26
CA LEU A 354 -16.81 -0.10 -3.33
C LEU A 354 -16.83 -0.84 -4.68
N LEU A 355 -16.76 -2.16 -4.62
CA LEU A 355 -16.59 -3.02 -5.79
C LEU A 355 -17.90 -3.36 -6.49
N CYS A 356 -19.02 -3.32 -5.77
CA CYS A 356 -20.33 -3.66 -6.30
C CYS A 356 -21.04 -2.50 -7.02
N HIS A 357 -20.59 -1.23 -6.88
CA HIS A 357 -21.22 -0.08 -7.52
C HIS A 357 -20.39 0.54 -8.66
N PRO A 358 -20.79 0.33 -9.94
CA PRO A 358 -20.03 0.80 -11.10
C PRO A 358 -20.08 2.31 -11.35
N ARG A 359 -20.76 3.12 -10.52
CA ARG A 359 -21.07 4.53 -10.84
C ARG A 359 -20.19 5.60 -10.17
N HIS A 360 -19.32 5.24 -9.23
CA HIS A 360 -18.52 6.24 -8.50
C HIS A 360 -17.03 6.13 -8.84
N LYS A 361 -16.63 6.76 -9.95
CA LYS A 361 -15.20 6.83 -10.36
C LYS A 361 -14.35 7.66 -9.41
N ASP A 362 -14.94 8.55 -8.60
CA ASP A 362 -14.23 9.51 -7.74
C ASP A 362 -14.40 9.24 -6.25
N ALA A 363 -14.84 8.04 -5.86
CA ALA A 363 -15.13 7.73 -4.47
C ALA A 363 -13.84 7.63 -3.63
N LEU A 364 -13.77 8.41 -2.57
CA LEU A 364 -12.77 8.32 -1.51
C LEU A 364 -13.45 7.83 -0.23
N PHE A 365 -12.95 6.75 0.33
CA PHE A 365 -13.46 6.20 1.59
C PHE A 365 -12.34 6.21 2.62
N LEU A 366 -12.59 6.83 3.76
CA LEU A 366 -11.78 6.64 4.96
C LEU A 366 -12.57 5.76 5.92
N ARG A 367 -11.92 4.74 6.43
CA ARG A 367 -12.44 3.97 7.56
C ARG A 367 -11.37 3.89 8.65
N VAL A 368 -11.77 4.20 9.85
CA VAL A 368 -10.93 4.06 11.05
C VAL A 368 -11.33 2.77 11.73
N PHE A 369 -10.35 1.91 12.03
CA PHE A 369 -10.57 0.68 12.78
C PHE A 369 -9.83 0.75 14.11
N SER A 370 -10.55 0.43 15.17
CA SER A 370 -9.97 0.16 16.47
C SER A 370 -9.56 -1.33 16.52
N PHE A 371 -8.26 -1.61 16.47
CA PHE A 371 -7.74 -2.94 16.71
C PHE A 371 -6.82 -2.90 17.93
N ASP A 372 -7.21 -3.58 19.00
CA ASP A 372 -6.27 -4.00 20.03
C ASP A 372 -5.56 -5.26 19.53
N LEU A 373 -4.32 -5.12 19.12
CA LEU A 373 -3.44 -6.27 18.93
C LEU A 373 -3.18 -6.87 20.32
N LYS A 374 -3.83 -8.01 20.61
CA LYS A 374 -3.42 -8.87 21.73
C LYS A 374 -2.29 -9.78 21.30
#